data_2f95d6c4a8081b44980e1ac39c90e9ca
#
_entry.id   2f95d6c4a8081b44980e1ac39c90e9ca
#
_cell.length_a   1.000
_cell.length_b   1.000
_cell.length_c   1.000
_cell.angle_alpha   90.00
_cell.angle_beta   90.00
_cell.angle_gamma   90.00
#
_symmetry.space_group_name_H-M   'P 1'
#
loop_
_entity.id
_entity.type
_entity.pdbx_description
1 polymer ?
#
loop_
_entity_poly.entity_id
_entity_poly.type
_entity_poly.pdbx_seq_one_letter_code
_entity_poly.pdbx_strand_id
1 'polypeptide(L)'
;MLSGCYTVQAVSGQIDVLRRSEPIDRVLANPATPVATRIGLELTVAARTFAERELALPAARSYRRYADLGRPYVVWNVVATPEFSVEPRRWCFPVAGCVAYRGYFEESAAVSKALKLSTRGDDVSVGGVSTYSTLGHLPDPVFSPMLKWSEARLAGTIFHELAHEQLYVPGDSEFNEAFASVVEEEGLRRWLEATNRSGELPKFEAAAAREAQFAELLRATRQRLKRLYKSSLPPAELRIEKQREFGRLKFEYERLRASWGGYAGFDQWFGRPLNNARLAAVATYRDCMPGLRRELLEAGSLPAFYERAKALAELGARERHAALCKAPAQGSRQGQAADAPASAPQVPLDRPAHRRPGDAEFAEAVAVADGIERG
;
A
#
# COMPACT_ATOMS: atom_id res chain seq x y z
N MET A 1 -13.16 20.89 -23.36
CA MET A 1 -13.70 19.68 -24.04
C MET A 1 -12.90 18.37 -23.80
N LEU A 2 -11.96 18.28 -22.84
CA LEU A 2 -11.13 17.05 -22.62
C LEU A 2 -11.57 16.20 -21.42
N SER A 3 -12.56 16.62 -20.64
CA SER A 3 -13.07 15.84 -19.51
C SER A 3 -13.96 14.67 -19.94
N GLY A 4 -14.65 14.77 -21.07
CA GLY A 4 -15.56 13.74 -21.58
C GLY A 4 -14.87 12.41 -21.91
N CYS A 5 -13.73 12.45 -22.62
CA CYS A 5 -13.01 11.24 -23.01
C CYS A 5 -12.48 10.43 -21.81
N TYR A 6 -12.11 11.10 -20.72
CA TYR A 6 -11.65 10.40 -19.53
C TYR A 6 -12.80 9.69 -18.81
N THR A 7 -13.92 10.37 -18.61
CA THR A 7 -15.10 9.78 -17.98
C THR A 7 -15.59 8.56 -18.77
N VAL A 8 -15.61 8.66 -20.11
CA VAL A 8 -15.99 7.54 -20.98
C VAL A 8 -15.09 6.33 -20.77
N GLN A 9 -13.74 6.50 -20.75
CA GLN A 9 -12.83 5.37 -20.54
C GLN A 9 -12.98 4.79 -19.12
N ALA A 10 -13.21 5.61 -18.10
CA ALA A 10 -13.40 5.13 -16.74
C ALA A 10 -14.70 4.31 -16.61
N VAL A 11 -15.79 4.80 -17.18
CA VAL A 11 -17.08 4.08 -17.20
C VAL A 11 -16.99 2.81 -18.03
N SER A 12 -16.41 2.86 -19.24
CA SER A 12 -16.28 1.67 -20.10
C SER A 12 -15.37 0.60 -19.47
N GLY A 13 -14.28 0.99 -18.82
CA GLY A 13 -13.40 0.09 -18.11
C GLY A 13 -14.09 -0.57 -16.91
N GLN A 14 -14.87 0.20 -16.15
CA GLN A 14 -15.67 -0.36 -15.06
C GLN A 14 -16.75 -1.33 -15.57
N ILE A 15 -17.42 -1.01 -16.67
CA ILE A 15 -18.38 -1.91 -17.30
C ILE A 15 -17.70 -3.21 -17.78
N ASP A 16 -16.49 -3.14 -18.36
CA ASP A 16 -15.73 -4.32 -18.77
C ASP A 16 -15.42 -5.24 -17.56
N VAL A 17 -14.97 -4.66 -16.45
CA VAL A 17 -14.75 -5.39 -15.20
C VAL A 17 -16.04 -6.09 -14.72
N LEU A 18 -17.16 -5.39 -14.72
CA LEU A 18 -18.44 -5.96 -14.28
C LEU A 18 -18.91 -7.09 -15.22
N ARG A 19 -18.71 -6.96 -16.53
CA ARG A 19 -19.05 -7.99 -17.53
C ARG A 19 -18.21 -9.26 -17.39
N ARG A 20 -16.92 -9.12 -17.04
CA ARG A 20 -16.00 -10.22 -16.77
C ARG A 20 -16.24 -10.88 -15.42
N SER A 21 -17.00 -10.23 -14.56
CA SER A 21 -17.18 -10.65 -13.17
C SER A 21 -18.24 -11.73 -13.06
N GLU A 22 -17.87 -12.90 -12.52
CA GLU A 22 -18.75 -14.04 -12.28
C GLU A 22 -18.86 -14.36 -10.78
N PRO A 23 -19.99 -14.91 -10.29
CA PRO A 23 -20.08 -15.43 -8.93
C PRO A 23 -18.99 -16.47 -8.66
N ILE A 24 -18.26 -16.37 -7.55
CA ILE A 24 -17.19 -17.31 -7.18
C ILE A 24 -17.73 -18.75 -7.11
N ASP A 25 -18.91 -18.96 -6.54
CA ASP A 25 -19.52 -20.29 -6.41
C ASP A 25 -19.73 -20.95 -7.79
N ARG A 26 -20.10 -20.17 -8.82
CA ARG A 26 -20.23 -20.69 -10.20
C ARG A 26 -18.86 -21.09 -10.78
N VAL A 27 -17.83 -20.27 -10.55
CA VAL A 27 -16.45 -20.58 -11.02
C VAL A 27 -15.93 -21.84 -10.32
N LEU A 28 -16.15 -21.98 -9.01
CA LEU A 28 -15.74 -23.14 -8.23
C LEU A 28 -16.51 -24.42 -8.64
N ALA A 29 -17.76 -24.30 -9.03
CA ALA A 29 -18.56 -25.44 -9.50
C ALA A 29 -18.17 -25.93 -10.90
N ASN A 30 -17.44 -25.12 -11.69
CA ASN A 30 -17.01 -25.51 -13.04
C ASN A 30 -15.80 -26.44 -12.97
N PRO A 31 -15.89 -27.71 -13.44
CA PRO A 31 -14.77 -28.66 -13.40
C PRO A 31 -13.58 -28.24 -14.28
N ALA A 32 -13.80 -27.36 -15.27
CA ALA A 32 -12.72 -26.83 -16.13
C ALA A 32 -11.93 -25.69 -15.49
N THR A 33 -12.31 -25.21 -14.31
CA THR A 33 -11.57 -24.15 -13.61
C THR A 33 -10.16 -24.61 -13.26
N PRO A 34 -9.12 -23.87 -13.67
CA PRO A 34 -7.74 -24.21 -13.35
C PRO A 34 -7.52 -24.38 -11.84
N VAL A 35 -6.70 -25.36 -11.46
CA VAL A 35 -6.46 -25.69 -10.04
C VAL A 35 -5.96 -24.48 -9.25
N ALA A 36 -5.01 -23.69 -9.79
CA ALA A 36 -4.50 -22.50 -9.13
C ALA A 36 -5.60 -21.44 -8.89
N THR A 37 -6.49 -21.26 -9.88
CA THR A 37 -7.65 -20.34 -9.72
C THR A 37 -8.59 -20.85 -8.64
N ARG A 38 -8.88 -22.15 -8.60
CA ARG A 38 -9.73 -22.76 -7.59
C ARG A 38 -9.17 -22.54 -6.18
N ILE A 39 -7.89 -22.85 -5.95
CA ILE A 39 -7.22 -22.65 -4.66
C ILE A 39 -7.31 -21.20 -4.21
N GLY A 40 -7.00 -20.23 -5.08
CA GLY A 40 -7.08 -18.82 -4.75
C GLY A 40 -8.50 -18.32 -4.44
N LEU A 41 -9.51 -18.86 -5.13
CA LEU A 41 -10.90 -18.52 -4.85
C LEU A 41 -11.43 -19.16 -3.56
N GLU A 42 -11.04 -20.40 -3.26
CA GLU A 42 -11.34 -21.06 -1.98
C GLU A 42 -10.74 -20.29 -0.81
N LEU A 43 -9.48 -19.86 -0.96
CA LEU A 43 -8.83 -18.97 0.00
C LEU A 43 -9.56 -17.62 0.17
N THR A 44 -10.00 -17.02 -0.94
CA THR A 44 -10.79 -15.77 -0.90
C THR A 44 -12.09 -15.97 -0.10
N VAL A 45 -12.80 -17.06 -0.33
CA VAL A 45 -14.04 -17.37 0.41
C VAL A 45 -13.74 -17.57 1.90
N ALA A 46 -12.66 -18.30 2.22
CA ALA A 46 -12.24 -18.53 3.59
C ALA A 46 -11.85 -17.22 4.30
N ALA A 47 -11.03 -16.37 3.67
CA ALA A 47 -10.61 -15.08 4.22
C ALA A 47 -11.81 -14.14 4.44
N ARG A 48 -12.74 -14.06 3.48
CA ARG A 48 -13.96 -13.26 3.62
C ARG A 48 -14.85 -13.76 4.77
N THR A 49 -15.04 -15.07 4.88
CA THR A 49 -15.83 -15.69 5.97
C THR A 49 -15.18 -15.41 7.32
N PHE A 50 -13.87 -15.48 7.39
CA PHE A 50 -13.12 -15.13 8.60
C PHE A 50 -13.27 -13.64 8.96
N ALA A 51 -13.17 -12.75 7.96
CA ALA A 51 -13.36 -11.31 8.16
C ALA A 51 -14.73 -11.00 8.78
N GLU A 52 -15.78 -11.66 8.30
CA GLU A 52 -17.13 -11.48 8.80
C GLU A 52 -17.30 -12.01 10.24
N ARG A 53 -16.79 -13.21 10.52
CA ARG A 53 -17.02 -13.90 11.80
C ARG A 53 -16.08 -13.49 12.91
N GLU A 54 -14.80 -13.34 12.59
CA GLU A 54 -13.75 -13.17 13.59
C GLU A 54 -13.25 -11.71 13.68
N LEU A 55 -13.43 -10.93 12.61
CA LEU A 55 -13.01 -9.53 12.57
C LEU A 55 -14.19 -8.55 12.63
N ALA A 56 -15.43 -9.04 12.60
CA ALA A 56 -16.65 -8.22 12.55
C ALA A 56 -16.65 -7.19 11.41
N LEU A 57 -16.07 -7.54 10.26
CA LEU A 57 -16.02 -6.70 9.06
C LEU A 57 -17.26 -6.93 8.17
N PRO A 58 -17.72 -5.91 7.43
CA PRO A 58 -18.86 -6.03 6.52
C PRO A 58 -18.46 -6.79 5.25
N ALA A 59 -18.68 -8.12 5.19
CA ALA A 59 -18.32 -8.96 4.05
C ALA A 59 -19.52 -9.38 3.18
N ALA A 60 -20.65 -8.63 3.26
CA ALA A 60 -21.88 -9.02 2.61
C ALA A 60 -21.86 -8.86 1.08
N ARG A 61 -21.11 -7.92 0.53
CA ARG A 61 -21.17 -7.52 -0.88
C ARG A 61 -19.88 -7.79 -1.64
N SER A 62 -18.73 -7.36 -1.15
CA SER A 62 -17.43 -7.45 -1.84
C SER A 62 -16.82 -8.85 -1.78
N TYR A 63 -15.93 -9.15 -2.74
CA TYR A 63 -15.20 -10.40 -2.87
C TYR A 63 -16.07 -11.67 -2.99
N ARG A 64 -17.31 -11.53 -3.50
CA ARG A 64 -18.21 -12.65 -3.88
C ARG A 64 -18.13 -12.99 -5.36
N ARG A 65 -17.45 -12.18 -6.13
CA ARG A 65 -17.33 -12.31 -7.57
C ARG A 65 -15.84 -12.39 -7.94
N TYR A 66 -15.55 -13.05 -9.06
CA TYR A 66 -14.23 -13.15 -9.64
C TYR A 66 -14.23 -12.54 -11.03
N ALA A 67 -13.22 -11.77 -11.38
CA ALA A 67 -13.03 -11.21 -12.72
C ALA A 67 -11.66 -11.63 -13.27
N ASP A 68 -11.67 -12.43 -14.34
CA ASP A 68 -10.45 -12.70 -15.09
C ASP A 68 -10.13 -11.52 -16.02
N LEU A 69 -9.03 -10.85 -15.73
CA LEU A 69 -8.62 -9.68 -16.50
C LEU A 69 -7.81 -10.03 -17.75
N GLY A 70 -7.15 -11.21 -17.80
CA GLY A 70 -6.21 -11.57 -18.85
C GLY A 70 -4.98 -10.66 -18.92
N ARG A 71 -4.74 -9.84 -17.87
CA ARG A 71 -3.64 -8.86 -17.80
C ARG A 71 -3.20 -8.69 -16.34
N PRO A 72 -1.95 -8.21 -16.08
CA PRO A 72 -1.40 -8.14 -14.72
C PRO A 72 -2.03 -7.06 -13.84
N TYR A 73 -2.59 -6.02 -14.45
CA TYR A 73 -3.14 -4.87 -13.71
C TYR A 73 -4.56 -4.55 -14.17
N VAL A 74 -5.38 -4.12 -13.22
CA VAL A 74 -6.74 -3.66 -13.49
C VAL A 74 -6.76 -2.22 -13.96
N VAL A 75 -5.90 -1.36 -13.39
CA VAL A 75 -5.81 0.08 -13.66
C VAL A 75 -4.34 0.49 -13.69
N TRP A 76 -3.98 1.47 -14.51
CA TRP A 76 -2.69 2.17 -14.50
C TRP A 76 -2.87 3.58 -13.95
N ASN A 77 -2.23 3.87 -12.82
CA ASN A 77 -2.25 5.18 -12.19
C ASN A 77 -1.15 6.08 -12.75
N VAL A 78 -1.52 7.30 -13.12
CA VAL A 78 -0.59 8.36 -13.49
C VAL A 78 -0.52 9.35 -12.34
N VAL A 79 0.65 9.48 -11.73
CA VAL A 79 0.98 10.51 -10.74
C VAL A 79 1.87 11.54 -11.40
N ALA A 80 1.64 12.81 -11.13
CA ALA A 80 2.49 13.90 -11.63
C ALA A 80 2.72 14.95 -10.56
N THR A 81 3.90 15.53 -10.56
CA THR A 81 4.26 16.68 -9.70
C THR A 81 4.90 17.77 -10.55
N PRO A 82 4.79 19.06 -10.19
CA PRO A 82 5.67 20.07 -10.77
C PRO A 82 7.15 19.71 -10.55
N GLU A 83 8.04 20.16 -11.44
CA GLU A 83 9.47 19.83 -11.40
C GLU A 83 10.12 20.08 -10.02
N PHE A 84 9.74 21.16 -9.34
CA PHE A 84 10.25 21.52 -8.01
C PHE A 84 9.15 21.46 -6.96
N SER A 85 8.41 20.35 -6.91
CA SER A 85 7.42 20.08 -5.89
C SER A 85 7.34 18.60 -5.57
N VAL A 86 7.21 18.26 -4.30
CA VAL A 86 6.88 16.89 -3.84
C VAL A 86 5.38 16.68 -3.65
N GLU A 87 4.59 17.72 -3.90
CA GLU A 87 3.13 17.62 -3.79
C GLU A 87 2.56 17.22 -5.16
N PRO A 88 1.77 16.15 -5.23
CA PRO A 88 1.20 15.69 -6.48
C PRO A 88 0.14 16.65 -7.02
N ARG A 89 -0.01 16.69 -8.33
CA ARG A 89 -1.16 17.33 -8.94
C ARG A 89 -2.43 16.60 -8.52
N ARG A 90 -3.47 17.36 -8.28
CA ARG A 90 -4.77 16.80 -7.91
C ARG A 90 -5.72 16.81 -9.08
N TRP A 91 -6.51 15.77 -9.20
CA TRP A 91 -7.59 15.64 -10.17
C TRP A 91 -8.90 15.45 -9.41
N CYS A 92 -9.88 16.30 -9.71
CA CYS A 92 -11.15 16.29 -9.00
C CYS A 92 -12.24 15.67 -9.87
N PHE A 93 -13.01 14.76 -9.28
CA PHE A 93 -14.10 14.02 -9.90
C PHE A 93 -15.37 14.18 -9.09
N PRO A 94 -16.57 14.15 -9.73
CA PRO A 94 -17.84 14.40 -9.03
C PRO A 94 -18.12 13.44 -7.85
N VAL A 95 -17.69 12.17 -7.96
CA VAL A 95 -17.95 11.14 -6.93
C VAL A 95 -16.72 10.89 -6.06
N ALA A 96 -15.55 10.69 -6.67
CA ALA A 96 -14.31 10.36 -5.95
C ALA A 96 -13.64 11.56 -5.26
N GLY A 97 -14.15 12.79 -5.45
CA GLY A 97 -13.50 13.99 -4.95
C GLY A 97 -12.17 14.28 -5.64
N CYS A 98 -11.22 14.91 -4.92
CA CYS A 98 -9.92 15.28 -5.46
C CYS A 98 -8.85 14.29 -5.01
N VAL A 99 -8.28 13.53 -5.95
CA VAL A 99 -7.25 12.51 -5.74
C VAL A 99 -5.89 12.93 -6.33
N ALA A 100 -4.84 12.30 -5.83
CA ALA A 100 -3.44 12.59 -6.20
C ALA A 100 -2.98 11.83 -7.47
N TYR A 101 -3.81 11.01 -8.05
CA TYR A 101 -3.51 10.21 -9.24
C TYR A 101 -4.67 10.23 -10.23
N ARG A 102 -4.42 9.73 -11.45
CA ARG A 102 -5.44 9.55 -12.47
C ARG A 102 -5.33 8.14 -13.05
N GLY A 103 -6.36 7.31 -12.80
CA GLY A 103 -6.41 5.91 -13.20
C GLY A 103 -6.87 5.74 -14.65
N TYR A 104 -6.28 4.77 -15.34
CA TYR A 104 -6.64 4.37 -16.71
C TYR A 104 -6.77 2.86 -16.79
N PHE A 105 -7.83 2.36 -17.43
CA PHE A 105 -7.99 0.93 -17.68
C PHE A 105 -7.12 0.41 -18.82
N GLU A 106 -6.53 1.30 -19.62
CA GLU A 106 -5.60 1.00 -20.71
C GLU A 106 -4.24 1.64 -20.45
N GLU A 107 -3.16 0.83 -20.51
CA GLU A 107 -1.79 1.27 -20.29
C GLU A 107 -1.37 2.36 -21.28
N SER A 108 -1.69 2.16 -22.57
CA SER A 108 -1.38 3.12 -23.63
C SER A 108 -1.97 4.51 -23.37
N ALA A 109 -3.17 4.57 -22.79
CA ALA A 109 -3.81 5.82 -22.40
C ALA A 109 -3.10 6.48 -21.21
N ALA A 110 -2.65 5.69 -20.23
CA ALA A 110 -1.85 6.17 -19.11
C ALA A 110 -0.51 6.73 -19.58
N VAL A 111 0.22 5.99 -20.42
CA VAL A 111 1.49 6.43 -21.02
C VAL A 111 1.31 7.69 -21.86
N SER A 112 0.30 7.75 -22.69
CA SER A 112 -0.01 8.97 -23.48
C SER A 112 -0.27 10.19 -22.60
N LYS A 113 -0.99 10.00 -21.47
CA LYS A 113 -1.20 11.07 -20.50
C LYS A 113 0.10 11.48 -19.80
N ALA A 114 0.92 10.51 -19.40
CA ALA A 114 2.21 10.75 -18.79
C ALA A 114 3.14 11.57 -19.69
N LEU A 115 3.26 11.21 -20.96
CA LEU A 115 4.03 11.96 -21.95
C LEU A 115 3.56 13.42 -22.07
N LYS A 116 2.24 13.66 -22.16
CA LYS A 116 1.67 15.01 -22.21
C LYS A 116 1.95 15.85 -20.97
N LEU A 117 2.15 15.26 -19.81
CA LEU A 117 2.51 15.96 -18.58
C LEU A 117 4.03 16.21 -18.53
N SER A 118 4.83 15.23 -18.91
CA SER A 118 6.29 15.34 -18.98
C SER A 118 6.73 16.45 -19.96
N THR A 119 6.09 16.57 -21.14
CA THR A 119 6.40 17.66 -22.10
C THR A 119 6.05 19.06 -21.57
N ARG A 120 5.30 19.15 -20.47
CA ARG A 120 5.00 20.41 -19.76
C ARG A 120 5.96 20.69 -18.62
N GLY A 121 6.99 19.85 -18.42
CA GLY A 121 7.97 19.99 -17.37
C GLY A 121 7.58 19.31 -16.03
N ASP A 122 6.53 18.48 -16.02
CA ASP A 122 6.19 17.72 -14.83
C ASP A 122 7.09 16.48 -14.69
N ASP A 123 7.46 16.14 -13.45
CA ASP A 123 7.87 14.78 -13.09
C ASP A 123 6.64 13.89 -13.17
N VAL A 124 6.76 12.71 -13.75
CA VAL A 124 5.63 11.80 -13.95
C VAL A 124 6.03 10.37 -13.58
N SER A 125 5.10 9.63 -12.98
CA SER A 125 5.19 8.19 -12.73
C SER A 125 3.92 7.51 -13.23
N VAL A 126 4.09 6.34 -13.87
CA VAL A 126 2.99 5.45 -14.25
C VAL A 126 3.19 4.15 -13.50
N GLY A 127 2.17 3.70 -12.80
CA GLY A 127 2.19 2.44 -12.06
C GLY A 127 0.92 1.63 -12.31
N GLY A 128 1.06 0.30 -12.49
CA GLY A 128 -0.07 -0.62 -12.58
C GLY A 128 -0.59 -0.97 -11.18
N VAL A 129 -1.88 -1.18 -11.07
CA VAL A 129 -2.56 -1.54 -9.83
C VAL A 129 -3.33 -2.82 -10.06
N SER A 130 -3.03 -3.85 -9.26
CA SER A 130 -3.62 -5.20 -9.41
C SER A 130 -5.00 -5.31 -8.77
N THR A 131 -5.39 -4.36 -7.91
CA THR A 131 -6.71 -4.27 -7.28
C THR A 131 -7.09 -2.81 -7.06
N TYR A 132 -8.36 -2.53 -6.91
CA TYR A 132 -8.89 -1.27 -6.41
C TYR A 132 -10.21 -1.54 -5.69
N SER A 133 -10.60 -0.66 -4.80
CA SER A 133 -11.89 -0.72 -4.13
C SER A 133 -12.80 0.43 -4.60
N THR A 134 -14.09 0.14 -4.70
CA THR A 134 -15.13 1.14 -4.87
C THR A 134 -15.70 1.62 -3.52
N LEU A 135 -15.04 1.30 -2.43
CA LEU A 135 -15.47 1.65 -1.05
C LEU A 135 -16.90 1.16 -0.74
N GLY A 136 -17.25 -0.03 -1.22
CA GLY A 136 -18.58 -0.61 -1.05
C GLY A 136 -19.69 0.00 -1.93
N HIS A 137 -19.39 0.99 -2.79
CA HIS A 137 -20.38 1.53 -3.74
C HIS A 137 -20.83 0.49 -4.76
N LEU A 138 -19.91 -0.40 -5.19
CA LEU A 138 -20.17 -1.55 -6.04
C LEU A 138 -19.64 -2.82 -5.35
N PRO A 139 -20.15 -4.02 -5.72
CA PRO A 139 -19.56 -5.27 -5.27
C PRO A 139 -18.21 -5.49 -5.91
N ASP A 140 -17.12 -5.20 -5.19
CA ASP A 140 -15.77 -5.34 -5.69
C ASP A 140 -15.41 -6.81 -5.90
N PRO A 141 -14.96 -7.24 -7.10
CA PRO A 141 -14.56 -8.60 -7.37
C PRO A 141 -13.12 -8.88 -6.93
N VAL A 142 -12.80 -10.16 -6.75
CA VAL A 142 -11.43 -10.62 -6.78
C VAL A 142 -10.94 -10.62 -8.22
N PHE A 143 -9.78 -10.06 -8.47
CA PHE A 143 -9.17 -10.02 -9.80
C PHE A 143 -8.15 -11.16 -9.99
N SER A 144 -8.05 -11.68 -11.22
CA SER A 144 -7.11 -12.78 -11.52
C SER A 144 -5.65 -12.52 -11.12
N PRO A 145 -5.09 -11.28 -11.13
CA PRO A 145 -3.75 -11.03 -10.61
C PRO A 145 -3.61 -11.30 -9.11
N MET A 146 -4.66 -11.05 -8.31
CA MET A 146 -4.64 -11.26 -6.86
C MET A 146 -4.47 -12.73 -6.49
N LEU A 147 -4.95 -13.66 -7.31
CA LEU A 147 -4.84 -15.10 -7.07
C LEU A 147 -3.40 -15.63 -7.21
N LYS A 148 -2.47 -14.82 -7.70
CA LYS A 148 -1.03 -15.14 -7.78
C LYS A 148 -0.26 -14.71 -6.52
N TRP A 149 -0.91 -14.01 -5.61
CA TRP A 149 -0.28 -13.54 -4.39
C TRP A 149 -0.14 -14.65 -3.35
N SER A 150 0.71 -14.42 -2.35
CA SER A 150 0.74 -15.30 -1.19
C SER A 150 -0.60 -15.26 -0.45
N GLU A 151 -0.89 -16.34 0.28
CA GLU A 151 -2.12 -16.45 1.07
C GLU A 151 -2.27 -15.28 2.05
N ALA A 152 -1.22 -14.98 2.80
CA ALA A 152 -1.24 -13.88 3.77
C ALA A 152 -1.51 -12.52 3.10
N ARG A 153 -0.93 -12.28 1.91
CA ARG A 153 -1.17 -11.06 1.15
C ARG A 153 -2.61 -10.96 0.66
N LEU A 154 -3.16 -12.05 0.10
CA LEU A 154 -4.54 -12.06 -0.38
C LEU A 154 -5.52 -11.84 0.77
N ALA A 155 -5.36 -12.57 1.88
CA ALA A 155 -6.20 -12.41 3.07
C ALA A 155 -6.07 -11.00 3.67
N GLY A 156 -4.84 -10.49 3.85
CA GLY A 156 -4.58 -9.15 4.35
C GLY A 156 -5.23 -8.06 3.51
N THR A 157 -5.08 -8.13 2.17
CA THR A 157 -5.73 -7.16 1.27
C THR A 157 -7.26 -7.22 1.40
N ILE A 158 -7.86 -8.40 1.53
CA ILE A 158 -9.31 -8.53 1.74
C ILE A 158 -9.71 -7.86 3.07
N PHE A 159 -8.96 -8.05 4.14
CA PHE A 159 -9.25 -7.41 5.44
C PHE A 159 -9.10 -5.89 5.37
N HIS A 160 -8.07 -5.40 4.68
CA HIS A 160 -7.82 -3.99 4.44
C HIS A 160 -8.98 -3.31 3.71
N GLU A 161 -9.38 -3.86 2.59
CA GLU A 161 -10.46 -3.28 1.78
C GLU A 161 -11.83 -3.36 2.46
N LEU A 162 -12.09 -4.44 3.21
CA LEU A 162 -13.31 -4.54 4.01
C LEU A 162 -13.28 -3.57 5.21
N ALA A 163 -12.11 -3.21 5.72
CA ALA A 163 -12.01 -2.16 6.73
C ALA A 163 -12.40 -0.78 6.18
N HIS A 164 -12.11 -0.48 4.92
CA HIS A 164 -12.63 0.73 4.28
C HIS A 164 -14.16 0.73 4.12
N GLU A 165 -14.78 -0.44 3.96
CA GLU A 165 -16.26 -0.55 3.99
C GLU A 165 -16.81 -0.35 5.42
N GLN A 166 -16.04 -0.70 6.47
CA GLN A 166 -16.41 -0.50 7.87
C GLN A 166 -16.38 0.97 8.27
N LEU A 167 -15.36 1.70 7.84
CA LEU A 167 -15.18 3.12 8.16
C LEU A 167 -14.36 3.82 7.07
N TYR A 168 -14.92 4.89 6.52
CA TYR A 168 -14.25 5.76 5.56
C TYR A 168 -14.62 7.22 5.80
N VAL A 169 -13.61 8.08 5.92
CA VAL A 169 -13.76 9.52 6.10
C VAL A 169 -13.39 10.22 4.80
N PRO A 170 -14.35 10.81 4.06
CA PRO A 170 -14.08 11.49 2.80
C PRO A 170 -13.03 12.59 2.95
N GLY A 171 -11.99 12.52 2.11
CA GLY A 171 -10.92 13.54 2.08
C GLY A 171 -9.80 13.35 3.11
N ASP A 172 -9.85 12.32 3.96
CA ASP A 172 -8.79 12.00 4.92
C ASP A 172 -8.14 10.64 4.64
N SER A 173 -7.38 10.57 3.54
CA SER A 173 -6.70 9.34 3.15
C SER A 173 -5.72 8.84 4.21
N GLU A 174 -5.06 9.72 4.96
CA GLU A 174 -4.10 9.35 6.00
C GLU A 174 -4.76 8.56 7.13
N PHE A 175 -5.90 9.00 7.61
CA PHE A 175 -6.68 8.28 8.61
C PHE A 175 -7.22 6.97 8.04
N ASN A 176 -7.81 6.98 6.83
CA ASN A 176 -8.43 5.81 6.22
C ASN A 176 -7.42 4.68 6.01
N GLU A 177 -6.25 4.98 5.41
CA GLU A 177 -5.21 3.98 5.16
C GLU A 177 -4.59 3.46 6.47
N ALA A 178 -4.38 4.34 7.46
CA ALA A 178 -3.87 3.91 8.76
C ALA A 178 -4.88 3.02 9.50
N PHE A 179 -6.17 3.33 9.45
CA PHE A 179 -7.23 2.50 10.02
C PHE A 179 -7.28 1.12 9.36
N ALA A 180 -7.35 1.08 8.02
CA ALA A 180 -7.40 -0.17 7.28
C ALA A 180 -6.14 -1.03 7.52
N SER A 181 -4.95 -0.41 7.55
CA SER A 181 -3.69 -1.12 7.84
C SER A 181 -3.64 -1.71 9.25
N VAL A 182 -4.18 -1.03 10.26
CA VAL A 182 -4.23 -1.57 11.64
C VAL A 182 -5.20 -2.76 11.72
N VAL A 183 -6.34 -2.69 11.01
CA VAL A 183 -7.28 -3.82 10.92
C VAL A 183 -6.68 -4.99 10.16
N GLU A 184 -5.97 -4.73 9.06
CA GLU A 184 -5.23 -5.75 8.29
C GLU A 184 -4.20 -6.47 9.16
N GLU A 185 -3.35 -5.73 9.89
CA GLU A 185 -2.31 -6.31 10.76
C GLU A 185 -2.91 -7.22 11.84
N GLU A 186 -3.94 -6.76 12.54
CA GLU A 186 -4.61 -7.56 13.56
C GLU A 186 -5.39 -8.73 12.94
N GLY A 187 -6.01 -8.52 11.79
CA GLY A 187 -6.72 -9.55 11.04
C GLY A 187 -5.78 -10.67 10.61
N LEU A 188 -4.61 -10.33 10.06
CA LEU A 188 -3.60 -11.31 9.65
C LEU A 188 -3.03 -12.08 10.85
N ARG A 189 -2.77 -11.40 11.96
CA ARG A 189 -2.33 -12.06 13.18
C ARG A 189 -3.32 -13.15 13.61
N ARG A 190 -4.61 -12.81 13.72
CA ARG A 190 -5.68 -13.77 14.07
C ARG A 190 -5.85 -14.86 13.04
N TRP A 191 -5.75 -14.52 11.75
CA TRP A 191 -5.85 -15.48 10.65
C TRP A 191 -4.75 -16.55 10.73
N LEU A 192 -3.50 -16.14 10.95
CA LEU A 192 -2.36 -17.05 11.10
C LEU A 192 -2.51 -17.93 12.35
N GLU A 193 -3.01 -17.39 13.46
CA GLU A 193 -3.31 -18.16 14.67
C GLU A 193 -4.42 -19.19 14.41
N ALA A 194 -5.55 -18.78 13.83
CA ALA A 194 -6.69 -19.64 13.57
C ALA A 194 -6.38 -20.76 12.55
N THR A 195 -5.43 -20.52 11.64
CA THR A 195 -4.98 -21.51 10.64
C THR A 195 -3.77 -22.34 11.10
N ASN A 196 -3.38 -22.28 12.39
CA ASN A 196 -2.21 -22.95 12.96
C ASN A 196 -0.88 -22.57 12.28
N ARG A 197 -0.76 -21.33 11.82
CA ARG A 197 0.43 -20.77 11.14
C ARG A 197 1.11 -19.65 11.94
N SER A 198 0.93 -19.64 13.25
CA SER A 198 1.55 -18.63 14.14
C SER A 198 3.07 -18.56 14.00
N GLY A 199 3.73 -19.63 13.56
CA GLY A 199 5.15 -19.63 13.23
C GLY A 199 5.56 -18.68 12.10
N GLU A 200 4.62 -18.16 11.31
CA GLU A 200 4.86 -17.15 10.27
C GLU A 200 4.78 -15.69 10.77
N LEU A 201 4.25 -15.47 11.98
CA LEU A 201 4.13 -14.16 12.59
C LEU A 201 5.46 -13.36 12.61
N PRO A 202 6.60 -13.95 13.04
CA PRO A 202 7.86 -13.21 13.02
C PRO A 202 8.29 -12.76 11.63
N LYS A 203 7.98 -13.55 10.58
CA LYS A 203 8.26 -13.18 9.19
C LYS A 203 7.38 -12.00 8.75
N PHE A 204 6.11 -12.03 9.11
CA PHE A 204 5.16 -10.96 8.85
C PHE A 204 5.57 -9.65 9.56
N GLU A 205 5.88 -9.73 10.86
CA GLU A 205 6.35 -8.58 11.65
C GLU A 205 7.64 -7.97 11.09
N ALA A 206 8.58 -8.82 10.67
CA ALA A 206 9.81 -8.36 10.03
C ALA A 206 9.55 -7.67 8.68
N ALA A 207 8.57 -8.15 7.89
CA ALA A 207 8.17 -7.49 6.66
C ALA A 207 7.55 -6.11 6.94
N ALA A 208 6.60 -6.03 7.87
CA ALA A 208 5.97 -4.77 8.28
C ALA A 208 7.00 -3.75 8.83
N ALA A 209 7.99 -4.21 9.61
CA ALA A 209 9.08 -3.36 10.09
C ALA A 209 9.95 -2.80 8.95
N ARG A 210 10.30 -3.62 7.95
CA ARG A 210 11.05 -3.15 6.76
C ARG A 210 10.28 -2.12 5.96
N GLU A 211 8.99 -2.34 5.78
CA GLU A 211 8.10 -1.39 5.10
C GLU A 211 8.01 -0.05 5.84
N ALA A 212 7.87 -0.09 7.17
CA ALA A 212 7.86 1.12 7.98
C ALA A 212 9.18 1.90 7.87
N GLN A 213 10.33 1.21 7.88
CA GLN A 213 11.64 1.84 7.71
C GLN A 213 11.82 2.41 6.29
N PHE A 214 11.34 1.70 5.27
CA PHE A 214 11.35 2.18 3.89
C PHE A 214 10.46 3.44 3.73
N ALA A 215 9.25 3.41 4.26
CA ALA A 215 8.34 4.56 4.26
C ALA A 215 8.96 5.79 4.95
N GLU A 216 9.64 5.59 6.10
CA GLU A 216 10.35 6.66 6.80
C GLU A 216 11.50 7.25 5.95
N LEU A 217 12.26 6.41 5.26
CA LEU A 217 13.30 6.84 4.33
C LEU A 217 12.74 7.75 3.23
N LEU A 218 11.61 7.35 2.63
CA LEU A 218 10.92 8.15 1.61
C LEU A 218 10.37 9.46 2.18
N ARG A 219 9.77 9.41 3.36
CA ARG A 219 9.26 10.59 4.08
C ARG A 219 10.37 11.60 4.38
N ALA A 220 11.49 11.14 4.91
CA ALA A 220 12.65 12.00 5.19
C ALA A 220 13.18 12.67 3.90
N THR A 221 13.23 11.93 2.80
CA THR A 221 13.64 12.45 1.49
C THR A 221 12.65 13.49 0.96
N ARG A 222 11.34 13.25 1.06
CA ARG A 222 10.31 14.25 0.71
C ARG A 222 10.50 15.55 1.51
N GLN A 223 10.77 15.46 2.80
CA GLN A 223 10.99 16.63 3.63
C GLN A 223 12.26 17.42 3.22
N ARG A 224 13.35 16.73 2.86
CA ARG A 224 14.58 17.37 2.36
C ARG A 224 14.31 18.09 1.04
N LEU A 225 13.68 17.42 0.08
CA LEU A 225 13.29 18.03 -1.19
C LEU A 225 12.32 19.21 -1.01
N LYS A 226 11.34 19.10 -0.11
CA LYS A 226 10.40 20.19 0.20
C LYS A 226 11.12 21.43 0.75
N ARG A 227 12.18 21.25 1.55
CA ARG A 227 13.04 22.37 2.01
C ARG A 227 13.88 22.94 0.88
N LEU A 228 14.50 22.08 0.06
CA LEU A 228 15.28 22.48 -1.10
C LEU A 228 14.49 23.35 -2.06
N TYR A 229 13.25 22.95 -2.39
CA TYR A 229 12.41 23.71 -3.33
C TYR A 229 11.86 25.03 -2.79
N LYS A 230 12.01 25.28 -1.48
CA LYS A 230 11.73 26.57 -0.84
C LYS A 230 12.94 27.51 -0.79
N SER A 231 14.12 27.03 -1.18
CA SER A 231 15.32 27.87 -1.22
C SER A 231 15.29 28.87 -2.38
N SER A 232 16.17 29.87 -2.36
CA SER A 232 16.32 30.87 -3.40
C SER A 232 17.27 30.46 -4.54
N LEU A 233 17.63 29.17 -4.63
CA LEU A 233 18.51 28.67 -5.67
C LEU A 233 17.89 28.82 -7.06
N PRO A 234 18.67 29.18 -8.08
CA PRO A 234 18.20 29.21 -9.45
C PRO A 234 17.81 27.82 -9.97
N PRO A 235 16.92 27.69 -10.94
CA PRO A 235 16.41 26.40 -11.43
C PRO A 235 17.48 25.40 -11.86
N ALA A 236 18.60 25.87 -12.42
CA ALA A 236 19.70 25.00 -12.82
C ALA A 236 20.35 24.32 -11.60
N GLU A 237 20.60 25.05 -10.53
CA GLU A 237 21.16 24.54 -9.28
C GLU A 237 20.15 23.64 -8.55
N LEU A 238 18.86 24.01 -8.53
CA LEU A 238 17.80 23.16 -7.97
C LEU A 238 17.77 21.78 -8.65
N ARG A 239 17.99 21.68 -9.96
CA ARG A 239 18.06 20.39 -10.67
C ARG A 239 19.23 19.55 -10.19
N ILE A 240 20.41 20.16 -10.01
CA ILE A 240 21.61 19.48 -9.53
C ILE A 240 21.38 18.95 -8.11
N GLU A 241 20.87 19.80 -7.21
CA GLU A 241 20.62 19.41 -5.82
C GLU A 241 19.50 18.36 -5.71
N LYS A 242 18.45 18.44 -6.53
CA LYS A 242 17.42 17.41 -6.65
C LYS A 242 18.02 16.04 -6.99
N GLN A 243 18.93 15.99 -7.97
CA GLN A 243 19.60 14.73 -8.33
C GLN A 243 20.52 14.22 -7.22
N ARG A 244 21.20 15.11 -6.49
CA ARG A 244 22.00 14.74 -5.30
C ARG A 244 21.11 14.11 -4.21
N GLU A 245 19.93 14.68 -3.94
CA GLU A 245 19.00 14.11 -2.95
C GLU A 245 18.47 12.74 -3.38
N PHE A 246 18.21 12.49 -4.65
CA PHE A 246 17.84 11.14 -5.14
C PHE A 246 19.02 10.18 -5.10
N GLY A 247 20.25 10.63 -5.36
CA GLY A 247 21.45 9.83 -5.16
C GLY A 247 21.65 9.45 -3.69
N ARG A 248 21.40 10.40 -2.78
CA ARG A 248 21.43 10.17 -1.34
C ARG A 248 20.36 9.15 -0.91
N LEU A 249 19.13 9.25 -1.42
CA LEU A 249 18.07 8.30 -1.16
C LEU A 249 18.49 6.87 -1.52
N LYS A 250 19.08 6.69 -2.70
CA LYS A 250 19.58 5.38 -3.14
C LYS A 250 20.67 4.84 -2.20
N PHE A 251 21.62 5.67 -1.82
CA PHE A 251 22.67 5.29 -0.87
C PHE A 251 22.12 4.92 0.52
N GLU A 252 21.17 5.71 1.05
CA GLU A 252 20.51 5.43 2.32
C GLU A 252 19.72 4.11 2.25
N TYR A 253 19.08 3.80 1.11
CA TYR A 253 18.42 2.52 0.89
C TYR A 253 19.41 1.34 0.87
N GLU A 254 20.54 1.47 0.20
CA GLU A 254 21.57 0.41 0.17
C GLU A 254 22.07 0.06 1.59
N ARG A 255 22.25 1.07 2.44
CA ARG A 255 22.57 0.88 3.86
C ARG A 255 21.44 0.17 4.62
N LEU A 256 20.21 0.58 4.38
CA LEU A 256 19.03 -0.01 4.99
C LEU A 256 18.86 -1.47 4.55
N ARG A 257 19.04 -1.75 3.26
CA ARG A 257 19.04 -3.11 2.70
C ARG A 257 20.11 -4.00 3.33
N ALA A 258 21.31 -3.47 3.53
CA ALA A 258 22.38 -4.21 4.22
C ALA A 258 22.00 -4.56 5.68
N SER A 259 21.34 -3.63 6.41
CA SER A 259 20.87 -3.89 7.77
C SER A 259 19.76 -4.95 7.85
N TRP A 260 19.08 -5.22 6.75
CA TRP A 260 18.08 -6.29 6.60
C TRP A 260 18.67 -7.63 6.14
N GLY A 261 20.00 -7.79 6.17
CA GLY A 261 20.66 -9.00 5.67
C GLY A 261 20.58 -9.15 4.15
N GLY A 262 20.50 -8.05 3.41
CA GLY A 262 20.46 -8.05 1.95
C GLY A 262 19.05 -8.24 1.35
N TYR A 263 17.98 -8.06 2.14
CA TYR A 263 16.61 -8.16 1.63
C TYR A 263 16.37 -7.19 0.47
N ALA A 264 15.98 -7.74 -0.70
CA ALA A 264 15.91 -7.04 -1.98
C ALA A 264 14.48 -6.64 -2.40
N GLY A 265 13.51 -6.70 -1.50
CA GLY A 265 12.08 -6.52 -1.84
C GLY A 265 11.75 -5.15 -2.43
N PHE A 266 12.57 -4.11 -2.17
CA PHE A 266 12.37 -2.77 -2.73
C PHE A 266 13.35 -2.43 -3.88
N ASP A 267 14.21 -3.37 -4.32
CA ASP A 267 15.21 -3.11 -5.37
C ASP A 267 14.56 -2.66 -6.68
N GLN A 268 13.43 -3.25 -7.06
CA GLN A 268 12.70 -2.88 -8.27
C GLN A 268 12.19 -1.44 -8.23
N TRP A 269 11.84 -0.94 -7.05
CA TRP A 269 11.45 0.45 -6.90
C TRP A 269 12.60 1.40 -7.28
N PHE A 270 13.86 1.02 -7.04
CA PHE A 270 15.06 1.77 -7.43
C PHE A 270 15.54 1.47 -8.86
N GLY A 271 15.00 0.45 -9.50
CA GLY A 271 15.37 0.05 -10.87
C GLY A 271 14.92 1.01 -11.97
N ARG A 272 14.05 1.97 -11.65
CA ARG A 272 13.57 3.02 -12.56
C ARG A 272 14.08 4.39 -12.14
N PRO A 273 14.17 5.38 -13.05
CA PRO A 273 14.58 6.74 -12.69
C PRO A 273 13.72 7.32 -11.57
N LEU A 274 14.39 7.85 -10.55
CA LEU A 274 13.73 8.50 -9.42
C LEU A 274 13.34 9.93 -9.78
N ASN A 275 12.14 10.32 -9.39
CA ASN A 275 11.63 11.68 -9.54
C ASN A 275 10.59 12.00 -8.45
N ASN A 276 10.12 13.23 -8.38
CA ASN A 276 9.17 13.64 -7.36
C ASN A 276 7.83 12.89 -7.46
N ALA A 277 7.34 12.60 -8.66
CA ALA A 277 6.08 11.91 -8.85
C ALA A 277 6.16 10.45 -8.36
N ARG A 278 7.30 9.78 -8.60
CA ARG A 278 7.53 8.44 -8.09
C ARG A 278 7.60 8.41 -6.56
N LEU A 279 8.24 9.42 -5.95
CA LEU A 279 8.27 9.58 -4.51
C LEU A 279 6.88 9.90 -3.93
N ALA A 280 6.07 10.69 -4.65
CA ALA A 280 4.72 11.04 -4.27
C ALA A 280 3.71 9.89 -4.47
N ALA A 281 3.99 8.96 -5.42
CA ALA A 281 3.17 7.78 -5.67
C ALA A 281 3.20 6.79 -4.50
N VAL A 282 4.29 6.76 -3.72
CA VAL A 282 4.36 6.04 -2.44
C VAL A 282 3.82 6.97 -1.37
N ALA A 283 2.51 6.98 -1.21
CA ALA A 283 1.88 7.76 -0.15
C ALA A 283 2.21 7.11 1.20
N THR A 284 2.95 7.83 2.02
CA THR A 284 3.37 7.37 3.35
C THR A 284 2.31 7.74 4.39
N TYR A 285 1.11 7.20 4.27
CA TYR A 285 -0.02 7.46 5.18
C TYR A 285 0.05 6.66 6.49
N ARG A 286 1.26 6.46 7.03
CA ARG A 286 1.46 5.64 8.25
C ARG A 286 1.60 6.46 9.54
N ASP A 287 1.60 7.79 9.45
CA ASP A 287 1.85 8.64 10.62
C ASP A 287 0.78 8.50 11.71
N CYS A 288 -0.45 8.10 11.35
CA CYS A 288 -1.55 7.86 12.29
C CYS A 288 -1.63 6.43 12.83
N MET A 289 -0.92 5.45 12.23
CA MET A 289 -0.96 4.05 12.68
C MET A 289 -0.58 3.84 14.15
N PRO A 290 0.46 4.50 14.70
CA PRO A 290 0.79 4.32 16.12
C PRO A 290 -0.35 4.72 17.07
N GLY A 291 -1.07 5.78 16.74
CA GLY A 291 -2.25 6.21 17.49
C GLY A 291 -3.37 5.19 17.41
N LEU A 292 -3.70 4.73 16.21
CA LEU A 292 -4.77 3.75 16.00
C LEU A 292 -4.43 2.38 16.60
N ARG A 293 -3.18 1.93 16.60
CA ARG A 293 -2.76 0.72 17.32
C ARG A 293 -2.98 0.85 18.83
N ARG A 294 -2.70 2.03 19.40
CA ARG A 294 -2.98 2.32 20.81
C ARG A 294 -4.49 2.24 21.09
N GLU A 295 -5.31 2.87 20.23
CA GLU A 295 -6.78 2.78 20.34
C GLU A 295 -7.29 1.34 20.28
N LEU A 296 -6.71 0.48 19.43
CA LEU A 296 -7.05 -0.94 19.36
C LEU A 296 -6.68 -1.68 20.66
N LEU A 297 -5.48 -1.43 21.17
CA LEU A 297 -5.01 -2.04 22.43
C LEU A 297 -5.90 -1.63 23.62
N GLU A 298 -6.26 -0.35 23.73
CA GLU A 298 -7.13 0.16 24.79
C GLU A 298 -8.58 -0.33 24.66
N ALA A 299 -9.05 -0.56 23.42
CA ALA A 299 -10.39 -1.09 23.16
C ALA A 299 -10.52 -2.57 23.54
N GLY A 300 -9.44 -3.34 23.49
CA GLY A 300 -9.40 -4.76 23.81
C GLY A 300 -10.15 -5.69 22.84
N SER A 301 -10.92 -5.15 21.89
CA SER A 301 -11.59 -5.92 20.85
C SER A 301 -11.79 -5.09 19.58
N LEU A 302 -11.88 -5.77 18.41
CA LEU A 302 -12.15 -5.07 17.15
C LEU A 302 -13.49 -4.33 17.12
N PRO A 303 -14.63 -4.89 17.56
CA PRO A 303 -15.88 -4.13 17.62
C PRO A 303 -15.78 -2.85 18.45
N ALA A 304 -15.16 -2.90 19.63
CA ALA A 304 -14.94 -1.72 20.46
C ALA A 304 -13.98 -0.71 19.82
N PHE A 305 -12.95 -1.21 19.13
CA PHE A 305 -12.04 -0.35 18.35
C PHE A 305 -12.77 0.37 17.20
N TYR A 306 -13.68 -0.30 16.50
CA TYR A 306 -14.47 0.33 15.44
C TYR A 306 -15.34 1.47 15.97
N GLU A 307 -15.95 1.32 17.13
CA GLU A 307 -16.74 2.39 17.75
C GLU A 307 -15.84 3.58 18.17
N ARG A 308 -14.65 3.31 18.72
CA ARG A 308 -13.67 4.38 19.03
C ARG A 308 -13.19 5.08 17.75
N ALA A 309 -12.90 4.33 16.69
CA ALA A 309 -12.49 4.89 15.40
C ALA A 309 -13.61 5.74 14.75
N LYS A 310 -14.87 5.33 14.87
CA LYS A 310 -16.02 6.14 14.43
C LYS A 310 -16.12 7.45 15.22
N ALA A 311 -15.94 7.40 16.53
CA ALA A 311 -15.94 8.62 17.35
C ALA A 311 -14.79 9.59 16.94
N LEU A 312 -13.62 9.06 16.61
CA LEU A 312 -12.51 9.85 16.08
C LEU A 312 -12.83 10.40 14.66
N ALA A 313 -13.57 9.66 13.85
CA ALA A 313 -13.98 10.10 12.52
C ALA A 313 -14.90 11.33 12.54
N GLU A 314 -15.71 11.50 13.59
CA GLU A 314 -16.57 12.69 13.80
C GLU A 314 -15.79 13.97 14.11
N LEU A 315 -14.52 13.85 14.55
CA LEU A 315 -13.67 15.01 14.78
C LEU A 315 -13.28 15.68 13.45
N GLY A 316 -12.98 16.97 13.47
CA GLY A 316 -12.34 17.63 12.34
C GLY A 316 -10.98 17.01 12.02
N ALA A 317 -10.57 16.97 10.73
CA ALA A 317 -9.32 16.31 10.29
C ALA A 317 -8.09 16.77 11.11
N ARG A 318 -7.99 18.07 11.40
CA ARG A 318 -6.89 18.65 12.19
C ARG A 318 -6.84 18.11 13.63
N GLU A 319 -8.00 17.96 14.25
CA GLU A 319 -8.14 17.48 15.63
C GLU A 319 -7.86 15.97 15.68
N ARG A 320 -8.42 15.20 14.77
CA ARG A 320 -8.18 13.76 14.60
C ARG A 320 -6.71 13.44 14.39
N HIS A 321 -6.01 14.18 13.49
CA HIS A 321 -4.58 14.00 13.27
C HIS A 321 -3.75 14.43 14.50
N ALA A 322 -4.19 15.43 15.25
CA ALA A 322 -3.52 15.82 16.47
C ALA A 322 -3.60 14.73 17.55
N ALA A 323 -4.71 13.97 17.60
CA ALA A 323 -4.90 12.88 18.55
C ALA A 323 -4.09 11.61 18.16
N LEU A 324 -4.04 11.28 16.86
CA LEU A 324 -3.54 10.00 16.37
C LEU A 324 -2.11 10.06 15.80
N CYS A 325 -1.78 11.15 15.08
CA CYS A 325 -0.61 11.20 14.22
C CYS A 325 0.58 11.94 14.85
N LYS A 326 0.49 12.39 16.09
CA LYS A 326 1.64 12.90 16.83
C LYS A 326 2.46 11.72 17.34
N ALA A 327 3.74 11.66 16.96
CA ALA A 327 4.69 10.78 17.60
C ALA A 327 4.66 11.05 19.11
N PRO A 328 4.62 9.98 19.96
CA PRO A 328 4.84 10.16 21.39
C PRO A 328 6.17 10.89 21.54
N ALA A 329 6.19 11.99 22.27
CA ALA A 329 7.43 12.66 22.64
C ALA A 329 8.37 11.58 23.18
N GLN A 330 9.52 11.38 22.54
CA GLN A 330 10.51 10.43 22.99
C GLN A 330 10.89 10.86 24.39
N GLY A 331 10.33 10.20 25.40
CA GLY A 331 10.73 10.35 26.76
C GLY A 331 12.21 10.01 26.82
N SER A 332 13.00 11.00 27.17
CA SER A 332 14.42 10.89 27.45
C SER A 332 14.65 9.77 28.46
N ARG A 333 14.99 8.59 27.97
CA ARG A 333 15.71 7.62 28.78
C ARG A 333 17.16 8.04 28.81
N GLN A 334 17.45 8.98 29.72
CA GLN A 334 18.80 9.13 30.23
C GLN A 334 19.16 7.92 31.06
N GLY A 335 20.26 7.27 30.67
CA GLY A 335 21.26 6.70 31.55
C GLY A 335 20.88 5.50 32.37
N GLN A 336 21.41 4.36 31.95
CA GLN A 336 22.35 3.63 32.84
C GLN A 336 23.19 2.72 31.97
N ALA A 337 24.46 3.10 31.85
CA ALA A 337 25.51 2.20 31.42
C ALA A 337 25.70 1.16 32.51
N ALA A 338 25.68 -0.11 32.16
CA ALA A 338 26.23 -1.18 32.94
C ALA A 338 27.04 -2.08 32.04
N ASP A 339 28.25 -2.33 32.51
CA ASP A 339 29.41 -2.96 31.91
C ASP A 339 29.15 -4.26 31.17
N ALA A 340 29.93 -4.42 30.08
CA ALA A 340 30.13 -5.71 29.42
C ALA A 340 31.10 -6.58 30.19
N PRO A 341 31.05 -7.90 30.01
CA PRO A 341 32.29 -8.55 29.61
C PRO A 341 32.16 -9.41 28.35
N ALA A 342 33.32 -9.44 27.68
CA ALA A 342 33.62 -10.14 26.45
C ALA A 342 33.42 -11.66 26.53
N SER A 343 33.04 -12.26 25.41
CA SER A 343 33.74 -13.37 24.75
C SER A 343 32.87 -13.95 23.64
N ALA A 344 33.37 -13.90 22.41
CA ALA A 344 32.84 -14.61 21.26
C ALA A 344 33.24 -16.09 21.30
N PRO A 345 32.46 -16.98 20.69
CA PRO A 345 33.06 -18.02 19.89
C PRO A 345 32.66 -17.91 18.41
N GLN A 346 33.66 -18.04 17.58
CA GLN A 346 33.60 -18.21 16.13
C GLN A 346 32.88 -19.52 15.81
N VAL A 347 31.98 -19.50 14.82
CA VAL A 347 31.43 -20.70 14.17
C VAL A 347 31.51 -20.52 12.65
N PRO A 348 31.83 -21.58 11.88
CA PRO A 348 32.40 -21.51 10.53
C PRO A 348 31.38 -21.21 9.43
N LEU A 349 31.91 -20.60 8.38
CA LEU A 349 31.25 -20.42 7.07
C LEU A 349 30.91 -21.78 6.46
N ASP A 350 29.62 -22.04 6.21
CA ASP A 350 29.21 -23.11 5.31
C ASP A 350 28.06 -22.66 4.39
N ARG A 351 28.37 -22.76 3.11
CA ARG A 351 27.66 -22.86 1.81
C ARG A 351 26.28 -22.19 1.60
N PRO A 352 26.03 -21.69 0.39
CA PRO A 352 24.82 -20.94 0.05
C PRO A 352 23.60 -21.88 -0.07
N ALA A 353 22.60 -21.64 0.74
CA ALA A 353 21.31 -22.28 0.63
C ALA A 353 20.48 -21.68 -0.53
N HIS A 354 19.89 -22.56 -1.31
CA HIS A 354 18.99 -22.26 -2.43
C HIS A 354 17.88 -21.26 -2.01
N ARG A 355 17.72 -20.18 -2.79
CA ARG A 355 16.62 -19.24 -2.71
C ARG A 355 15.29 -19.97 -2.84
N ARG A 356 14.44 -19.86 -1.84
CA ARG A 356 13.02 -20.23 -1.93
C ARG A 356 12.22 -19.02 -2.46
N PRO A 357 11.19 -19.22 -3.31
CA PRO A 357 10.45 -18.14 -3.98
C PRO A 357 9.60 -17.21 -3.09
N GLY A 358 9.57 -17.39 -1.79
CA GLY A 358 8.63 -16.69 -0.90
C GLY A 358 9.05 -15.33 -0.34
N ASP A 359 10.33 -14.92 -0.48
CA ASP A 359 10.84 -13.75 0.25
C ASP A 359 10.66 -12.40 -0.48
N ALA A 360 10.29 -12.43 -1.76
CA ALA A 360 10.07 -11.23 -2.56
C ALA A 360 8.60 -10.73 -2.53
N GLU A 361 7.65 -11.57 -2.08
CA GLU A 361 6.21 -11.30 -2.23
C GLU A 361 5.63 -10.33 -1.19
N PHE A 362 6.23 -10.21 0.00
CA PHE A 362 5.71 -9.31 1.04
C PHE A 362 5.91 -7.82 0.76
N ALA A 363 6.92 -7.44 -0.02
CA ALA A 363 7.14 -6.05 -0.42
C ALA A 363 6.07 -5.50 -1.38
N GLU A 364 5.26 -6.39 -1.98
CA GLU A 364 4.17 -5.99 -2.88
C GLU A 364 2.90 -5.50 -2.15
N ALA A 365 2.68 -5.84 -0.89
CA ALA A 365 1.47 -5.43 -0.17
C ALA A 365 1.36 -3.91 0.02
N VAL A 366 2.49 -3.23 0.29
CA VAL A 366 2.55 -1.74 0.34
C VAL A 366 2.43 -1.13 -1.05
N ALA A 367 2.88 -1.85 -2.09
CA ALA A 367 2.83 -1.37 -3.46
C ALA A 367 1.42 -1.33 -4.05
N VAL A 368 0.47 -2.10 -3.51
CA VAL A 368 -0.91 -2.22 -4.05
C VAL A 368 -1.77 -1.03 -3.64
N ALA A 369 -1.66 -0.56 -2.40
CA ALA A 369 -2.36 0.65 -1.96
C ALA A 369 -1.81 1.91 -2.67
N ASP A 370 -0.54 1.89 -3.09
CA ASP A 370 0.18 3.06 -3.62
C ASP A 370 0.52 3.00 -5.12
N GLY A 371 0.12 1.97 -5.86
CA GLY A 371 0.34 1.89 -7.31
C GLY A 371 1.80 1.70 -7.74
N ILE A 372 2.62 1.01 -6.94
CA ILE A 372 4.01 0.67 -7.27
C ILE A 372 4.09 -0.72 -7.92
N GLU A 373 4.74 -0.79 -9.05
CA GLU A 373 4.74 -1.88 -9.99
C GLU A 373 5.96 -2.78 -10.01
N ARG A 374 5.72 -4.02 -10.51
CA ARG A 374 6.76 -4.84 -11.12
C ARG A 374 6.58 -4.87 -12.64
N GLY A 375 7.63 -4.55 -13.39
CA GLY A 375 7.79 -4.89 -14.78
C GLY A 375 8.57 -6.18 -14.91
#